data_31df2bccf82ee479a83e94aa28a118aa
#
_entry.id   31df2bccf82ee479a83e94aa28a118aa
#
_cell.length_a   1.000
_cell.length_b   1.000
_cell.length_c   1.000
_cell.angle_alpha   90.00
_cell.angle_beta   90.00
_cell.angle_gamma   90.00
#
_symmetry.space_group_name_H-M   'P 1'
#
loop_
_entity.id
_entity.type
_entity.pdbx_description
1 polymer ?
#
loop_
_entity_poly.entity_id
_entity_poly.type
_entity_poly.pdbx_seq_one_letter_code
_entity_poly.pdbx_strand_id
1 'polypeptide(L)'
;MPPWGWWPLGLLGVAGLDRFLADHQRWGRFRRATLVSIVWLGPSMLWMWDLTPPGYLVAVTAYSAFFGLGAALAPGGRGRPLGLVGAIVLSSALRSAWPFGGVPLSTLALSLAGSPLLPLARLAGPLTLVAAAAVIGVSLSALWDRRWLTVGVGTALIAGACLAAAVAPQGTPVGEIDVALVQGGGEQRTRFTSQGATTVFENHVAATDTIDRSVDMVLWPENVVNVEGEFVEHPWYPELLDLADELDATLIPGVFADLSEDNVNYSLTVSGDGEVLDRYDKVWIVPFGEYVPARWAVEPLAELTGVRDQLPQDARRGDEPAVLETPHGTMGVMISWEVFFAHRARDAVRNGGEILLNPTNGSSYWLTQVQTQQVASSRLRAVETGRWLLQAAPTGFSALIDESGDVLERSAISEQRVIYGTVERRTGWT
;
A
#
# COMPACT_ATOMS: atom_id res chain seq x y z
N MET A 1 11.71 5.69 -7.61
CA MET A 1 10.94 4.71 -6.82
C MET A 1 11.67 4.44 -5.52
N PRO A 2 10.96 4.18 -4.42
CA PRO A 2 11.60 3.62 -3.24
C PRO A 2 12.41 2.34 -3.61
N PRO A 3 13.52 2.02 -2.95
CA PRO A 3 14.05 2.67 -1.73
C PRO A 3 14.97 3.88 -1.96
N TRP A 4 15.35 4.19 -3.21
CA TRP A 4 16.44 5.16 -3.46
C TRP A 4 16.06 6.64 -3.29
N GLY A 5 14.79 6.98 -3.15
CA GLY A 5 14.36 8.36 -2.92
C GLY A 5 14.71 9.36 -4.03
N TRP A 6 15.01 8.90 -5.24
CA TRP A 6 15.43 9.74 -6.38
C TRP A 6 14.24 10.41 -7.07
N TRP A 7 13.33 10.97 -6.27
CA TRP A 7 12.14 11.66 -6.77
C TRP A 7 12.43 12.78 -7.78
N PRO A 8 13.56 13.55 -7.71
CA PRO A 8 13.83 14.58 -8.72
C PRO A 8 13.97 14.02 -10.13
N LEU A 9 14.48 12.78 -10.28
CA LEU A 9 14.56 12.11 -11.57
C LEU A 9 13.19 11.83 -12.18
N GLY A 10 12.16 11.60 -11.34
CA GLY A 10 10.78 11.46 -11.80
C GLY A 10 10.26 12.75 -12.44
N LEU A 11 10.56 13.91 -11.84
CA LEU A 11 10.18 15.22 -12.36
C LEU A 11 10.92 15.53 -13.68
N LEU A 12 12.22 15.25 -13.74
CA LEU A 12 13.03 15.38 -14.96
C LEU A 12 12.57 14.40 -16.04
N GLY A 13 12.16 13.19 -15.67
CA GLY A 13 11.58 12.21 -16.58
C GLY A 13 10.30 12.71 -17.25
N VAL A 14 9.41 13.36 -16.50
CA VAL A 14 8.21 14.00 -17.08
C VAL A 14 8.60 15.17 -18.00
N ALA A 15 9.59 15.99 -17.62
CA ALA A 15 10.10 17.06 -18.48
C ALA A 15 10.69 16.52 -19.80
N GLY A 16 11.47 15.45 -19.70
CA GLY A 16 12.03 14.73 -20.86
C GLY A 16 10.92 14.14 -21.75
N LEU A 17 9.89 13.56 -21.13
CA LEU A 17 8.73 13.02 -21.86
C LEU A 17 7.99 14.12 -22.64
N ASP A 18 7.71 15.29 -22.02
CA ASP A 18 7.06 16.41 -22.73
C ASP A 18 7.86 16.80 -23.99
N ARG A 19 9.19 16.87 -23.90
CA ARG A 19 10.06 17.17 -25.04
C ARG A 19 10.08 16.05 -26.07
N PHE A 20 10.14 14.79 -25.60
CA PHE A 20 10.18 13.62 -26.47
C PHE A 20 8.87 13.45 -27.28
N LEU A 21 7.76 13.98 -26.79
CA LEU A 21 6.46 13.99 -27.46
C LEU A 21 6.22 15.25 -28.31
N ALA A 22 7.07 16.29 -28.15
CA ALA A 22 6.97 17.52 -28.95
C ALA A 22 7.07 17.20 -30.45
N ASP A 23 6.43 18.01 -31.28
CA ASP A 23 6.51 17.99 -32.75
C ASP A 23 6.10 16.67 -33.42
N HIS A 24 5.45 15.76 -32.65
CA HIS A 24 4.98 14.49 -33.15
C HIS A 24 3.46 14.47 -33.30
N GLN A 25 2.99 13.85 -34.39
CA GLN A 25 1.58 13.58 -34.62
C GLN A 25 1.06 12.52 -33.64
N ARG A 26 -0.26 12.35 -33.54
CA ARG A 26 -0.92 11.45 -32.59
C ARG A 26 -0.30 10.06 -32.51
N TRP A 27 -0.06 9.42 -33.66
CA TRP A 27 0.52 8.07 -33.72
C TRP A 27 1.97 8.03 -33.24
N GLY A 28 2.76 9.05 -33.57
CA GLY A 28 4.13 9.20 -33.05
C GLY A 28 4.16 9.38 -31.54
N ARG A 29 3.23 10.17 -30.98
CA ARG A 29 3.07 10.35 -29.52
C ARG A 29 2.62 9.05 -28.84
N PHE A 30 1.66 8.33 -29.41
CA PHE A 30 1.23 7.02 -28.93
C PHE A 30 2.44 6.08 -28.74
N ARG A 31 3.18 5.83 -29.83
CA ARG A 31 4.31 4.88 -29.82
C ARG A 31 5.39 5.28 -28.82
N ARG A 32 5.73 6.57 -28.74
CA ARG A 32 6.77 7.09 -27.85
C ARG A 32 6.36 7.01 -26.38
N ALA A 33 5.15 7.43 -26.05
CA ALA A 33 4.64 7.37 -24.70
C ALA A 33 4.48 5.92 -24.22
N THR A 34 3.97 5.02 -25.09
CA THR A 34 3.90 3.59 -24.79
C THR A 34 5.29 3.01 -24.51
N LEU A 35 6.29 3.32 -25.34
CA LEU A 35 7.66 2.83 -25.12
C LEU A 35 8.26 3.33 -23.79
N VAL A 36 8.11 4.62 -23.49
CA VAL A 36 8.59 5.20 -22.22
C VAL A 36 7.87 4.52 -21.04
N SER A 37 6.57 4.28 -21.16
CA SER A 37 5.79 3.59 -20.12
C SER A 37 6.22 2.13 -19.94
N ILE A 38 6.53 1.39 -21.00
CA ILE A 38 7.05 0.02 -20.90
C ILE A 38 8.40 0.02 -20.15
N VAL A 39 9.30 0.93 -20.49
CA VAL A 39 10.60 1.06 -19.82
C VAL A 39 10.45 1.45 -18.34
N TRP A 40 9.43 2.20 -18.00
CA TRP A 40 9.12 2.55 -16.62
C TRP A 40 8.43 1.42 -15.86
N LEU A 41 7.31 0.91 -16.40
CA LEU A 41 6.47 -0.08 -15.71
C LEU A 41 7.10 -1.48 -15.69
N GLY A 42 7.81 -1.87 -16.74
CA GLY A 42 8.45 -3.18 -16.80
C GLY A 42 9.29 -3.47 -15.55
N PRO A 43 10.37 -2.74 -15.28
CA PRO A 43 11.17 -2.99 -14.09
C PRO A 43 10.42 -2.75 -12.79
N SER A 44 9.54 -1.74 -12.72
CA SER A 44 8.87 -1.37 -11.48
C SER A 44 7.71 -2.29 -11.09
N MET A 45 7.18 -3.08 -12.02
CA MET A 45 6.13 -4.09 -11.79
C MET A 45 6.68 -5.53 -11.83
N LEU A 46 7.99 -5.72 -11.83
CA LEU A 46 8.63 -7.05 -11.95
C LEU A 46 8.21 -8.00 -10.81
N TRP A 47 7.79 -7.47 -9.68
CA TRP A 47 7.22 -8.26 -8.58
C TRP A 47 5.99 -9.09 -8.98
N MET A 48 5.22 -8.67 -10.01
CA MET A 48 4.09 -9.46 -10.52
C MET A 48 4.53 -10.74 -11.22
N TRP A 49 5.78 -10.84 -11.64
CA TRP A 49 6.30 -12.04 -12.28
C TRP A 49 6.20 -13.27 -11.38
N ASP A 50 6.42 -13.09 -10.08
CA ASP A 50 6.34 -14.18 -9.10
C ASP A 50 4.90 -14.67 -8.88
N LEU A 51 3.90 -13.78 -9.08
CA LEU A 51 2.48 -14.14 -8.99
C LEU A 51 1.97 -14.75 -10.30
N THR A 52 2.20 -14.08 -11.41
CA THR A 52 1.67 -14.49 -12.72
C THR A 52 2.51 -13.87 -13.85
N PRO A 53 3.47 -14.64 -14.45
CA PRO A 53 4.26 -14.13 -15.58
C PRO A 53 3.43 -13.65 -16.76
N PRO A 54 2.36 -14.38 -17.22
CA PRO A 54 1.49 -13.86 -18.28
C PRO A 54 0.75 -12.59 -17.86
N GLY A 55 0.26 -12.52 -16.62
CA GLY A 55 -0.43 -11.35 -16.07
C GLY A 55 0.49 -10.12 -16.03
N TYR A 56 1.76 -10.28 -15.66
CA TYR A 56 2.77 -9.23 -15.72
C TYR A 56 2.91 -8.65 -17.13
N LEU A 57 3.08 -9.50 -18.15
CA LEU A 57 3.25 -9.04 -19.54
C LEU A 57 2.01 -8.30 -20.04
N VAL A 58 0.82 -8.83 -19.76
CA VAL A 58 -0.45 -8.20 -20.11
C VAL A 58 -0.62 -6.86 -19.40
N ALA A 59 -0.37 -6.80 -18.09
CA ALA A 59 -0.52 -5.58 -17.30
C ALA A 59 0.44 -4.47 -17.77
N VAL A 60 1.73 -4.77 -17.93
CA VAL A 60 2.73 -3.81 -18.42
C VAL A 60 2.36 -3.29 -19.80
N THR A 61 1.95 -4.17 -20.72
CA THR A 61 1.57 -3.79 -22.08
C THR A 61 0.29 -2.96 -22.11
N ALA A 62 -0.76 -3.41 -21.42
CA ALA A 62 -2.06 -2.73 -21.40
C ALA A 62 -1.96 -1.33 -20.76
N TYR A 63 -1.35 -1.22 -19.57
CA TYR A 63 -1.20 0.09 -18.91
C TYR A 63 -0.32 1.04 -19.72
N SER A 64 0.72 0.51 -20.39
CA SER A 64 1.56 1.33 -21.27
C SER A 64 0.79 1.80 -22.51
N ALA A 65 -0.07 0.96 -23.09
CA ALA A 65 -0.94 1.34 -24.19
C ALA A 65 -1.97 2.39 -23.76
N PHE A 66 -2.56 2.28 -22.57
CA PHE A 66 -3.48 3.30 -22.06
C PHE A 66 -2.79 4.65 -21.87
N PHE A 67 -1.57 4.65 -21.32
CA PHE A 67 -0.78 5.87 -21.24
C PHE A 67 -0.47 6.46 -22.62
N GLY A 68 -0.09 5.61 -23.57
CA GLY A 68 0.12 5.99 -24.96
C GLY A 68 -1.12 6.61 -25.62
N LEU A 69 -2.31 6.03 -25.39
CA LEU A 69 -3.58 6.58 -25.86
C LEU A 69 -3.86 7.96 -25.25
N GLY A 70 -3.67 8.12 -23.94
CA GLY A 70 -3.80 9.42 -23.29
C GLY A 70 -2.89 10.48 -23.92
N ALA A 71 -1.62 10.14 -24.17
CA ALA A 71 -0.67 11.03 -24.84
C ALA A 71 -1.01 11.32 -26.30
N ALA A 72 -1.63 10.38 -27.02
CA ALA A 72 -2.07 10.56 -28.40
C ALA A 72 -3.30 11.48 -28.49
N LEU A 73 -4.22 11.36 -27.52
CA LEU A 73 -5.43 12.18 -27.45
C LEU A 73 -5.18 13.58 -26.91
N ALA A 74 -4.08 13.79 -26.19
CA ALA A 74 -3.68 15.09 -25.70
C ALA A 74 -3.58 16.11 -26.88
N PRO A 75 -4.08 17.35 -26.73
CA PRO A 75 -3.97 18.37 -27.77
C PRO A 75 -2.53 18.67 -28.11
N GLY A 76 -2.28 19.14 -29.32
CA GLY A 76 -0.97 19.62 -29.76
C GLY A 76 -0.77 21.11 -29.49
N GLY A 77 0.42 21.63 -29.85
CA GLY A 77 0.71 23.04 -29.79
C GLY A 77 0.60 23.62 -28.36
N ARG A 78 -0.09 24.76 -28.21
CA ARG A 78 -0.25 25.45 -26.91
C ARG A 78 -1.01 24.65 -25.85
N GLY A 79 -1.90 23.71 -26.25
CA GLY A 79 -2.66 22.86 -25.35
C GLY A 79 -1.90 21.62 -24.86
N ARG A 80 -0.73 21.31 -25.45
CA ARG A 80 0.05 20.12 -25.11
C ARG A 80 0.39 19.98 -23.61
N PRO A 81 0.84 21.04 -22.92
CA PRO A 81 1.15 20.94 -21.49
C PRO A 81 -0.02 20.42 -20.66
N LEU A 82 -1.19 21.01 -20.81
CA LEU A 82 -2.41 20.61 -20.12
C LEU A 82 -2.83 19.19 -20.50
N GLY A 83 -2.74 18.85 -21.80
CA GLY A 83 -3.10 17.52 -22.30
C GLY A 83 -2.17 16.44 -21.75
N LEU A 84 -0.87 16.70 -21.59
CA LEU A 84 0.06 15.74 -21.01
C LEU A 84 -0.18 15.55 -19.50
N VAL A 85 -0.41 16.64 -18.75
CA VAL A 85 -0.80 16.55 -17.34
C VAL A 85 -2.06 15.69 -17.20
N GLY A 86 -3.10 15.97 -18.01
CA GLY A 86 -4.33 15.16 -18.03
C GLY A 86 -4.08 13.69 -18.36
N ALA A 87 -3.25 13.40 -19.36
CA ALA A 87 -2.92 12.01 -19.74
C ALA A 87 -2.21 11.25 -18.61
N ILE A 88 -1.27 11.89 -17.90
CA ILE A 88 -0.56 11.29 -16.77
C ILE A 88 -1.52 11.01 -15.61
N VAL A 89 -2.35 11.99 -15.24
CA VAL A 89 -3.30 11.85 -14.11
C VAL A 89 -4.37 10.81 -14.41
N LEU A 90 -5.01 10.89 -15.59
CA LEU A 90 -6.07 9.94 -15.98
C LEU A 90 -5.56 8.52 -16.13
N SER A 91 -4.36 8.33 -16.69
CA SER A 91 -3.75 6.99 -16.79
C SER A 91 -3.41 6.42 -15.41
N SER A 92 -2.96 7.27 -14.47
CA SER A 92 -2.72 6.85 -13.09
C SER A 92 -4.02 6.52 -12.36
N ALA A 93 -5.08 7.32 -12.54
CA ALA A 93 -6.39 7.06 -11.97
C ALA A 93 -7.00 5.75 -12.50
N LEU A 94 -6.95 5.55 -13.82
CA LEU A 94 -7.43 4.32 -14.46
C LEU A 94 -6.70 3.09 -13.91
N ARG A 95 -5.37 3.15 -13.83
CA ARG A 95 -4.56 2.04 -13.32
C ARG A 95 -4.84 1.73 -11.84
N SER A 96 -5.20 2.73 -11.06
CA SER A 96 -5.55 2.56 -9.64
C SER A 96 -6.97 2.05 -9.41
N ALA A 97 -7.79 1.91 -10.47
CA ALA A 97 -9.18 1.48 -10.38
C ALA A 97 -9.51 0.26 -11.26
N TRP A 98 -8.76 0.01 -12.32
CA TRP A 98 -9.09 -1.02 -13.32
C TRP A 98 -7.83 -1.67 -13.91
N PRO A 99 -7.85 -2.99 -14.28
CA PRO A 99 -8.89 -3.98 -13.98
C PRO A 99 -8.79 -4.53 -12.55
N PHE A 100 -9.78 -5.32 -12.14
CA PHE A 100 -9.80 -6.07 -10.87
C PHE A 100 -9.58 -5.22 -9.60
N GLY A 101 -10.07 -3.98 -9.60
CA GLY A 101 -9.85 -3.01 -8.51
C GLY A 101 -8.59 -2.17 -8.69
N GLY A 102 -7.76 -2.48 -9.70
CA GLY A 102 -6.57 -1.70 -10.04
C GLY A 102 -5.27 -2.21 -9.42
N VAL A 103 -4.16 -1.62 -9.89
CA VAL A 103 -2.80 -1.88 -9.38
C VAL A 103 -2.14 -0.54 -9.04
N PRO A 104 -2.36 0.00 -7.83
CA PRO A 104 -1.87 1.33 -7.42
C PRO A 104 -0.38 1.35 -7.04
N LEU A 105 0.35 0.31 -7.33
CA LEU A 105 1.81 0.21 -7.20
C LEU A 105 2.56 0.85 -8.38
N SER A 106 3.83 1.15 -8.21
CA SER A 106 4.71 1.71 -9.26
C SER A 106 4.21 3.05 -9.82
N THR A 107 3.57 3.88 -8.97
CA THR A 107 3.04 5.20 -9.34
C THR A 107 4.06 6.32 -9.11
N LEU A 108 3.90 7.45 -9.81
CA LEU A 108 4.68 8.66 -9.50
C LEU A 108 4.44 9.13 -8.06
N ALA A 109 3.25 8.94 -7.51
CA ALA A 109 2.94 9.30 -6.12
C ALA A 109 3.86 8.58 -5.13
N LEU A 110 4.04 7.26 -5.29
CA LEU A 110 4.94 6.48 -4.43
C LEU A 110 6.41 6.94 -4.54
N SER A 111 6.83 7.41 -5.72
CA SER A 111 8.17 7.96 -5.88
C SER A 111 8.37 9.29 -5.13
N LEU A 112 7.28 10.01 -4.85
CA LEU A 112 7.27 11.28 -4.15
C LEU A 112 7.01 11.17 -2.65
N ALA A 113 6.76 9.98 -2.12
CA ALA A 113 6.50 9.77 -0.69
C ALA A 113 7.66 10.23 0.23
N GLY A 114 8.89 10.31 -0.29
CA GLY A 114 10.05 10.88 0.41
C GLY A 114 10.40 12.31 0.00
N SER A 115 9.51 13.02 -0.69
CA SER A 115 9.76 14.37 -1.19
C SER A 115 9.08 15.45 -0.34
N PRO A 116 9.52 16.72 -0.42
CA PRO A 116 8.81 17.84 0.21
C PRO A 116 7.39 18.07 -0.32
N LEU A 117 6.98 17.35 -1.37
CA LEU A 117 5.64 17.43 -1.95
C LEU A 117 4.64 16.51 -1.26
N LEU A 118 5.09 15.63 -0.37
CA LEU A 118 4.23 14.65 0.32
C LEU A 118 2.98 15.28 0.96
N PRO A 119 3.03 16.47 1.61
CA PRO A 119 1.84 17.11 2.18
C PRO A 119 0.72 17.40 1.18
N LEU A 120 1.00 17.46 -0.13
CA LEU A 120 -0.03 17.63 -1.16
C LEU A 120 -1.02 16.46 -1.19
N ALA A 121 -0.66 15.30 -0.64
CA ALA A 121 -1.55 14.15 -0.52
C ALA A 121 -2.81 14.47 0.33
N ARG A 122 -2.74 15.45 1.24
CA ARG A 122 -3.89 15.92 2.04
C ARG A 122 -5.07 16.45 1.21
N LEU A 123 -4.83 16.89 -0.02
CA LEU A 123 -5.88 17.51 -0.85
C LEU A 123 -6.78 16.47 -1.55
N ALA A 124 -6.18 15.53 -2.25
CA ALA A 124 -6.91 14.46 -2.95
C ALA A 124 -6.05 13.18 -3.12
N GLY A 125 -5.19 12.92 -2.15
CA GLY A 125 -4.39 11.71 -2.11
C GLY A 125 -3.33 11.59 -3.20
N PRO A 126 -3.00 10.36 -3.64
CA PRO A 126 -1.92 10.11 -4.58
C PRO A 126 -2.06 10.85 -5.91
N LEU A 127 -3.29 11.12 -6.36
CA LEU A 127 -3.52 11.80 -7.64
C LEU A 127 -3.07 13.25 -7.60
N THR A 128 -3.11 13.92 -6.46
CA THR A 128 -2.55 15.28 -6.32
C THR A 128 -1.04 15.27 -6.50
N LEU A 129 -0.34 14.29 -5.94
CA LEU A 129 1.10 14.13 -6.13
C LEU A 129 1.46 13.83 -7.59
N VAL A 130 0.67 12.97 -8.26
CA VAL A 130 0.83 12.69 -9.69
C VAL A 130 0.63 13.97 -10.51
N ALA A 131 -0.41 14.76 -10.21
CA ALA A 131 -0.67 16.03 -10.88
C ALA A 131 0.45 17.04 -10.64
N ALA A 132 0.92 17.16 -9.40
CA ALA A 132 2.05 18.04 -9.05
C ALA A 132 3.32 17.65 -9.81
N ALA A 133 3.68 16.36 -9.84
CA ALA A 133 4.81 15.88 -10.62
C ALA A 133 4.69 16.20 -12.11
N ALA A 134 3.49 16.02 -12.67
CA ALA A 134 3.23 16.31 -14.07
C ALA A 134 3.34 17.83 -14.36
N VAL A 135 2.75 18.68 -13.50
CA VAL A 135 2.81 20.15 -13.64
C VAL A 135 4.25 20.64 -13.51
N ILE A 136 5.01 20.17 -12.53
CA ILE A 136 6.41 20.55 -12.33
C ILE A 136 7.24 20.11 -13.54
N GLY A 137 7.10 18.85 -13.98
CA GLY A 137 7.86 18.34 -15.12
C GLY A 137 7.58 19.12 -16.42
N VAL A 138 6.30 19.40 -16.71
CA VAL A 138 5.91 20.22 -17.86
C VAL A 138 6.43 21.67 -17.73
N SER A 139 6.43 22.23 -16.52
CA SER A 139 6.97 23.58 -16.27
C SER A 139 8.50 23.63 -16.49
N LEU A 140 9.23 22.60 -16.08
CA LEU A 140 10.67 22.46 -16.34
C LEU A 140 10.96 22.40 -17.86
N SER A 141 10.17 21.61 -18.61
CA SER A 141 10.24 21.59 -20.06
C SER A 141 9.95 22.96 -20.67
N ALA A 142 8.93 23.66 -20.19
CA ALA A 142 8.54 24.99 -20.64
C ALA A 142 9.58 26.06 -20.32
N LEU A 143 10.29 25.94 -19.20
CA LEU A 143 11.40 26.82 -18.82
C LEU A 143 12.56 26.74 -19.85
N TRP A 144 12.89 25.54 -20.28
CA TRP A 144 13.89 25.33 -21.33
C TRP A 144 13.51 25.99 -22.66
N ASP A 145 12.21 25.87 -23.03
CA ASP A 145 11.65 26.46 -24.26
C ASP A 145 11.27 27.95 -24.10
N ARG A 146 11.58 28.58 -22.96
CA ARG A 146 11.24 29.97 -22.62
C ARG A 146 9.73 30.28 -22.71
N ARG A 147 8.86 29.28 -22.43
CA ARG A 147 7.41 29.46 -22.41
C ARG A 147 6.94 29.98 -21.05
N TRP A 148 7.25 31.25 -20.76
CA TRP A 148 7.10 31.87 -19.44
C TRP A 148 5.68 31.80 -18.86
N LEU A 149 4.65 31.87 -19.70
CA LEU A 149 3.25 31.74 -19.24
C LEU A 149 3.00 30.35 -18.64
N THR A 150 3.47 29.29 -19.29
CA THR A 150 3.33 27.91 -18.76
C THR A 150 4.08 27.76 -17.44
N VAL A 151 5.28 28.32 -17.35
CA VAL A 151 6.07 28.30 -16.11
C VAL A 151 5.34 29.05 -15.00
N GLY A 152 4.85 30.27 -15.26
CA GLY A 152 4.13 31.08 -14.28
C GLY A 152 2.85 30.41 -13.77
N VAL A 153 2.04 29.86 -14.69
CA VAL A 153 0.83 29.13 -14.33
C VAL A 153 1.17 27.88 -13.50
N GLY A 154 2.16 27.08 -13.92
CA GLY A 154 2.58 25.90 -13.18
C GLY A 154 3.08 26.22 -11.78
N THR A 155 3.92 27.26 -11.65
CA THR A 155 4.41 27.75 -10.34
C THR A 155 3.24 28.19 -9.45
N ALA A 156 2.29 28.95 -9.99
CA ALA A 156 1.13 29.44 -9.24
C ALA A 156 0.25 28.26 -8.77
N LEU A 157 0.02 27.24 -9.61
CA LEU A 157 -0.73 26.04 -9.25
C LEU A 157 -0.05 25.27 -8.12
N ILE A 158 1.27 25.05 -8.19
CA ILE A 158 2.00 24.34 -7.13
C ILE A 158 2.03 25.15 -5.85
N ALA A 159 2.29 26.45 -5.91
CA ALA A 159 2.27 27.31 -4.73
C ALA A 159 0.88 27.34 -4.08
N GLY A 160 -0.19 27.47 -4.87
CA GLY A 160 -1.57 27.41 -4.38
C GLY A 160 -1.91 26.05 -3.74
N ALA A 161 -1.47 24.95 -4.36
CA ALA A 161 -1.66 23.61 -3.79
C ALA A 161 -0.88 23.43 -2.48
N CYS A 162 0.36 23.92 -2.38
CA CYS A 162 1.13 23.88 -1.14
C CYS A 162 0.46 24.69 -0.03
N LEU A 163 -0.06 25.89 -0.32
CA LEU A 163 -0.81 26.70 0.64
C LEU A 163 -2.09 26.00 1.08
N ALA A 164 -2.86 25.42 0.15
CA ALA A 164 -4.05 24.65 0.47
C ALA A 164 -3.73 23.43 1.35
N ALA A 165 -2.67 22.68 1.04
CA ALA A 165 -2.23 21.55 1.84
C ALA A 165 -1.76 21.93 3.25
N ALA A 166 -1.17 23.13 3.41
CA ALA A 166 -0.72 23.64 4.69
C ALA A 166 -1.88 23.98 5.66
N VAL A 167 -3.06 24.31 5.12
CA VAL A 167 -4.26 24.65 5.90
C VAL A 167 -5.31 23.52 5.87
N ALA A 168 -5.02 22.41 5.18
CA ALA A 168 -5.93 21.28 5.13
C ALA A 168 -6.09 20.66 6.52
N PRO A 169 -7.30 20.22 6.90
CA PRO A 169 -7.53 19.53 8.17
C PRO A 169 -6.63 18.28 8.32
N GLN A 170 -6.20 18.01 9.56
CA GLN A 170 -5.36 16.85 9.87
C GLN A 170 -5.91 16.03 11.04
N GLY A 171 -7.18 16.23 11.38
CA GLY A 171 -7.77 15.66 12.58
C GLY A 171 -7.32 16.40 13.84
N THR A 172 -7.90 16.01 14.98
CA THR A 172 -7.62 16.58 16.28
C THR A 172 -7.14 15.50 17.24
N PRO A 173 -6.04 15.69 17.97
CA PRO A 173 -5.60 14.78 19.01
C PRO A 173 -6.67 14.57 20.08
N VAL A 174 -6.87 13.33 20.52
CA VAL A 174 -7.82 12.96 21.59
C VAL A 174 -7.19 12.15 22.71
N GLY A 175 -5.94 11.74 22.57
CA GLY A 175 -5.17 10.98 23.54
C GLY A 175 -3.98 10.30 22.92
N GLU A 176 -3.23 9.58 23.71
CA GLU A 176 -2.06 8.81 23.32
C GLU A 176 -2.19 7.38 23.84
N ILE A 177 -1.56 6.44 23.16
CA ILE A 177 -1.39 5.05 23.62
C ILE A 177 0.03 4.58 23.38
N ASP A 178 0.53 3.71 24.25
CA ASP A 178 1.81 3.04 24.11
C ASP A 178 1.62 1.75 23.30
N VAL A 179 2.41 1.58 22.25
CA VAL A 179 2.26 0.45 21.32
C VAL A 179 3.57 -0.31 21.14
N ALA A 180 3.44 -1.61 20.85
CA ALA A 180 4.52 -2.45 20.38
C ALA A 180 4.18 -3.09 19.04
N LEU A 181 5.05 -2.93 18.04
CA LEU A 181 4.94 -3.61 16.75
C LEU A 181 5.91 -4.78 16.76
N VAL A 182 5.39 -5.99 16.64
CA VAL A 182 6.21 -7.21 16.74
C VAL A 182 6.56 -7.70 15.34
N GLN A 183 7.85 -7.91 15.10
CA GLN A 183 8.40 -8.61 13.94
C GLN A 183 9.15 -9.84 14.40
N GLY A 184 8.64 -11.03 14.09
CA GLY A 184 9.28 -12.29 14.49
C GLY A 184 10.55 -12.61 13.72
N GLY A 185 10.75 -12.00 12.56
CA GLY A 185 11.90 -12.26 11.69
C GLY A 185 11.81 -13.59 10.94
N GLY A 186 12.94 -14.03 10.38
CA GLY A 186 13.04 -15.30 9.67
C GLY A 186 13.31 -15.16 8.17
N GLU A 187 13.19 -16.27 7.44
CA GLU A 187 13.56 -16.34 6.03
C GLU A 187 12.53 -15.64 5.13
N GLN A 188 13.05 -14.99 4.07
CA GLN A 188 12.23 -14.49 2.95
C GLN A 188 11.97 -15.63 1.93
N ARG A 189 10.92 -15.49 1.11
CA ARG A 189 10.54 -16.44 0.03
C ARG A 189 10.04 -17.79 0.50
N THR A 190 9.54 -17.89 1.68
CA THR A 190 8.92 -19.12 2.15
C THR A 190 7.54 -19.28 1.49
N ARG A 191 7.35 -20.35 0.72
CA ARG A 191 6.01 -20.83 0.42
C ARG A 191 5.43 -21.38 1.70
N PHE A 192 4.14 -21.17 1.91
CA PHE A 192 3.43 -21.76 3.05
C PHE A 192 3.69 -23.27 3.10
N THR A 193 4.14 -23.72 4.26
CA THR A 193 4.16 -25.11 4.71
C THR A 193 3.73 -25.11 6.16
N SER A 194 3.09 -26.18 6.63
CA SER A 194 2.67 -26.28 8.04
C SER A 194 3.85 -26.07 9.02
N GLN A 195 5.03 -26.57 8.69
CA GLN A 195 6.23 -26.32 9.51
C GLN A 195 6.68 -24.84 9.45
N GLY A 196 6.54 -24.19 8.31
CA GLY A 196 6.83 -22.75 8.18
C GLY A 196 5.88 -21.89 8.98
N ALA A 197 4.60 -22.23 9.03
CA ALA A 197 3.60 -21.55 9.84
C ALA A 197 3.93 -21.62 11.33
N THR A 198 4.27 -22.81 11.83
CA THR A 198 4.69 -23.01 13.23
C THR A 198 5.90 -22.15 13.56
N THR A 199 6.93 -22.14 12.73
CA THR A 199 8.13 -21.33 12.96
C THR A 199 7.81 -19.82 12.98
N VAL A 200 6.90 -19.34 12.10
CA VAL A 200 6.50 -17.94 12.09
C VAL A 200 5.74 -17.58 13.38
N PHE A 201 4.81 -18.42 13.80
CA PHE A 201 4.07 -18.22 15.06
C PHE A 201 5.02 -18.21 16.27
N GLU A 202 5.84 -19.24 16.46
CA GLU A 202 6.81 -19.35 17.54
C GLU A 202 7.78 -18.17 17.58
N ASN A 203 8.27 -17.69 16.44
CA ASN A 203 9.13 -16.52 16.37
C ASN A 203 8.42 -15.23 16.85
N HIS A 204 7.11 -15.10 16.60
CA HIS A 204 6.35 -13.94 17.06
C HIS A 204 6.04 -14.04 18.56
N VAL A 205 5.72 -15.23 19.09
CA VAL A 205 5.62 -15.45 20.54
C VAL A 205 6.95 -15.09 21.20
N ALA A 206 8.07 -15.68 20.73
CA ALA A 206 9.38 -15.41 21.29
C ALA A 206 9.81 -13.93 21.21
N ALA A 207 9.40 -13.21 20.13
CA ALA A 207 9.65 -11.78 20.05
C ALA A 207 8.76 -10.99 21.01
N THR A 208 7.51 -11.41 21.20
CA THR A 208 6.56 -10.80 22.14
C THR A 208 7.01 -10.97 23.58
N ASP A 209 7.56 -12.13 23.96
CA ASP A 209 8.14 -12.39 25.28
C ASP A 209 9.31 -11.46 25.65
N THR A 210 9.90 -10.78 24.65
CA THR A 210 10.94 -9.76 24.89
C THR A 210 10.40 -8.40 25.29
N ILE A 211 9.09 -8.20 25.32
CA ILE A 211 8.46 -6.94 25.74
C ILE A 211 8.71 -6.76 27.25
N ASP A 212 9.53 -5.78 27.59
CA ASP A 212 10.02 -5.53 28.95
C ASP A 212 9.36 -4.31 29.62
N ARG A 213 8.29 -3.79 29.03
CA ARG A 213 7.55 -2.60 29.50
C ARG A 213 6.06 -2.76 29.28
N SER A 214 5.26 -2.06 30.07
CA SER A 214 3.82 -1.96 29.83
C SER A 214 3.54 -1.25 28.52
N VAL A 215 2.62 -1.79 27.74
CA VAL A 215 2.07 -1.20 26.51
C VAL A 215 0.57 -1.38 26.49
N ASP A 216 -0.16 -0.48 25.82
CA ASP A 216 -1.62 -0.56 25.69
C ASP A 216 -2.02 -1.54 24.58
N MET A 217 -1.19 -1.64 23.54
CA MET A 217 -1.52 -2.44 22.35
C MET A 217 -0.30 -3.07 21.72
N VAL A 218 -0.42 -4.33 21.34
CA VAL A 218 0.58 -5.10 20.58
C VAL A 218 0.00 -5.44 19.20
N LEU A 219 0.69 -5.05 18.14
CA LEU A 219 0.29 -5.35 16.76
C LEU A 219 1.18 -6.45 16.17
N TRP A 220 0.55 -7.55 15.74
CA TRP A 220 1.18 -8.61 14.96
C TRP A 220 0.91 -8.44 13.46
N PRO A 221 1.80 -8.96 12.59
CA PRO A 221 1.61 -8.93 11.15
C PRO A 221 0.48 -9.81 10.63
N GLU A 222 0.17 -9.64 9.34
CA GLU A 222 -0.71 -10.51 8.56
C GLU A 222 -0.19 -11.96 8.52
N ASN A 223 -1.09 -12.94 8.68
CA ASN A 223 -0.82 -14.37 8.54
C ASN A 223 0.25 -14.93 9.49
N VAL A 224 0.47 -14.34 10.64
CA VAL A 224 1.32 -14.92 11.69
C VAL A 224 0.68 -16.18 12.24
N VAL A 225 -0.62 -16.12 12.51
CA VAL A 225 -1.44 -17.30 12.79
C VAL A 225 -1.93 -17.85 11.45
N ASN A 226 -1.43 -19.01 11.06
CA ASN A 226 -1.80 -19.63 9.79
C ASN A 226 -2.13 -21.10 10.03
N VAL A 227 -3.43 -21.43 9.92
CA VAL A 227 -4.00 -22.70 10.39
C VAL A 227 -4.87 -23.36 9.33
N GLU A 228 -4.98 -24.69 9.41
CA GLU A 228 -5.98 -25.47 8.69
C GLU A 228 -7.25 -25.60 9.56
N GLY A 229 -8.42 -25.29 9.01
CA GLY A 229 -9.70 -25.26 9.73
C GLY A 229 -9.92 -23.98 10.50
N GLU A 230 -10.95 -23.98 11.32
CA GLU A 230 -11.34 -22.80 12.14
C GLU A 230 -10.32 -22.53 13.24
N PHE A 231 -9.85 -21.30 13.36
CA PHE A 231 -8.83 -20.92 14.35
C PHE A 231 -9.27 -21.17 15.78
N VAL A 232 -10.55 -21.01 16.10
CA VAL A 232 -11.10 -21.23 17.45
C VAL A 232 -10.97 -22.69 17.92
N GLU A 233 -10.78 -23.64 17.01
CA GLU A 233 -10.57 -25.06 17.30
C GLU A 233 -9.07 -25.44 17.34
N HIS A 234 -8.18 -24.52 16.95
CA HIS A 234 -6.74 -24.77 16.87
C HIS A 234 -6.05 -24.59 18.24
N PRO A 235 -5.03 -25.40 18.58
CA PRO A 235 -4.31 -25.28 19.87
C PRO A 235 -3.70 -23.89 20.15
N TRP A 236 -3.37 -23.11 19.13
CA TRP A 236 -2.83 -21.74 19.28
C TRP A 236 -3.90 -20.72 19.70
N TYR A 237 -5.20 -21.07 19.64
CA TYR A 237 -6.23 -20.13 20.04
C TYR A 237 -6.16 -19.79 21.53
N PRO A 238 -6.22 -20.78 22.47
CA PRO A 238 -6.05 -20.47 23.89
C PRO A 238 -4.67 -19.87 24.21
N GLU A 239 -3.59 -20.34 23.57
CA GLU A 239 -2.25 -19.80 23.77
C GLU A 239 -2.16 -18.29 23.45
N LEU A 240 -2.87 -17.85 22.41
CA LEU A 240 -2.91 -16.44 22.01
C LEU A 240 -3.74 -15.59 22.99
N LEU A 241 -4.83 -16.14 23.55
CA LEU A 241 -5.61 -15.48 24.59
C LEU A 241 -4.80 -15.34 25.89
N ASP A 242 -4.12 -16.41 26.30
CA ASP A 242 -3.23 -16.42 27.47
C ASP A 242 -2.09 -15.39 27.29
N LEU A 243 -1.51 -15.28 26.08
CA LEU A 243 -0.48 -14.30 25.78
C LEU A 243 -0.97 -12.86 25.96
N ALA A 244 -2.19 -12.54 25.56
CA ALA A 244 -2.76 -11.22 25.76
C ALA A 244 -3.00 -10.90 27.25
N ASP A 245 -3.46 -11.89 28.02
CA ASP A 245 -3.65 -11.79 29.47
C ASP A 245 -2.30 -11.61 30.20
N GLU A 246 -1.28 -12.38 29.83
CA GLU A 246 0.07 -12.25 30.41
C GLU A 246 0.72 -10.88 30.14
N LEU A 247 0.43 -10.27 28.99
CA LEU A 247 0.89 -8.94 28.61
C LEU A 247 0.11 -7.80 29.29
N ASP A 248 -1.10 -8.09 29.80
CA ASP A 248 -2.07 -7.06 30.23
C ASP A 248 -2.25 -5.96 29.17
N ALA A 249 -2.32 -6.36 27.87
CA ALA A 249 -2.36 -5.49 26.71
C ALA A 249 -3.28 -6.01 25.62
N THR A 250 -3.88 -5.10 24.86
CA THR A 250 -4.66 -5.48 23.68
C THR A 250 -3.74 -6.07 22.62
N LEU A 251 -3.96 -7.33 22.22
CA LEU A 251 -3.21 -8.00 21.15
C LEU A 251 -4.04 -7.99 19.86
N ILE A 252 -3.41 -7.57 18.74
CA ILE A 252 -4.02 -7.58 17.41
C ILE A 252 -3.25 -8.53 16.49
N PRO A 253 -3.58 -9.84 16.46
CA PRO A 253 -2.96 -10.82 15.59
C PRO A 253 -3.57 -10.83 14.20
N GLY A 254 -2.74 -11.14 13.20
CA GLY A 254 -3.20 -11.48 11.85
C GLY A 254 -3.35 -12.98 11.66
N VAL A 255 -4.55 -13.40 11.28
CA VAL A 255 -4.94 -14.80 11.14
C VAL A 255 -5.27 -15.12 9.68
N PHE A 256 -4.77 -16.26 9.23
CA PHE A 256 -5.19 -16.91 7.99
C PHE A 256 -5.70 -18.32 8.34
N ALA A 257 -6.92 -18.62 7.96
CA ALA A 257 -7.51 -19.92 8.15
C ALA A 257 -7.88 -20.53 6.79
N ASP A 258 -7.29 -21.70 6.49
CA ASP A 258 -7.61 -22.49 5.31
C ASP A 258 -8.78 -23.43 5.63
N LEU A 259 -9.96 -22.99 5.21
CA LEU A 259 -11.18 -23.77 5.35
C LEU A 259 -11.33 -24.68 4.12
N SER A 260 -12.01 -25.78 4.24
CA SER A 260 -12.10 -26.81 3.17
C SER A 260 -12.66 -26.29 1.85
N GLU A 261 -13.50 -25.25 1.86
CA GLU A 261 -14.14 -24.69 0.66
C GLU A 261 -13.55 -23.34 0.22
N ASP A 262 -13.07 -22.54 1.17
CA ASP A 262 -12.46 -21.23 0.95
C ASP A 262 -11.36 -20.98 2.00
N ASN A 263 -10.67 -19.86 1.91
CA ASN A 263 -9.80 -19.39 2.96
C ASN A 263 -10.18 -17.97 3.39
N VAL A 264 -9.82 -17.61 4.61
CA VAL A 264 -10.11 -16.30 5.19
C VAL A 264 -8.87 -15.68 5.79
N ASN A 265 -8.72 -14.37 5.58
CA ASN A 265 -7.63 -13.57 6.10
C ASN A 265 -8.21 -12.43 6.93
N TYR A 266 -7.87 -12.36 8.21
CA TYR A 266 -8.47 -11.39 9.12
C TYR A 266 -7.53 -10.98 10.25
N SER A 267 -7.87 -9.89 10.91
CA SER A 267 -7.26 -9.47 12.18
C SER A 267 -8.29 -9.55 13.30
N LEU A 268 -7.85 -9.92 14.49
CA LEU A 268 -8.67 -9.95 15.71
C LEU A 268 -8.26 -8.82 16.64
N THR A 269 -9.18 -8.41 17.51
CA THR A 269 -8.88 -7.70 18.75
C THR A 269 -9.05 -8.66 19.92
N VAL A 270 -7.95 -8.93 20.64
CA VAL A 270 -7.95 -9.68 21.89
C VAL A 270 -7.61 -8.73 23.00
N SER A 271 -8.47 -8.59 24.01
CA SER A 271 -8.23 -7.71 25.16
C SER A 271 -7.16 -8.28 26.10
N GLY A 272 -6.63 -7.44 27.00
CA GLY A 272 -5.64 -7.84 28.01
C GLY A 272 -6.17 -8.82 29.07
N ASP A 273 -7.46 -9.17 29.09
CA ASP A 273 -8.07 -10.23 29.88
C ASP A 273 -8.41 -11.48 29.04
N GLY A 274 -7.83 -11.57 27.83
CA GLY A 274 -7.95 -12.76 26.97
C GLY A 274 -9.32 -12.91 26.28
N GLU A 275 -10.11 -11.85 26.14
CA GLU A 275 -11.39 -11.90 25.44
C GLU A 275 -11.25 -11.40 23.99
N VAL A 276 -11.85 -12.13 23.03
CA VAL A 276 -11.97 -11.65 21.64
C VAL A 276 -13.09 -10.63 21.56
N LEU A 277 -12.73 -9.38 21.27
CA LEU A 277 -13.66 -8.25 21.25
C LEU A 277 -14.23 -7.97 19.85
N ASP A 278 -13.39 -8.10 18.80
CA ASP A 278 -13.77 -7.72 17.44
C ASP A 278 -12.94 -8.47 16.40
N ARG A 279 -13.41 -8.47 15.14
CA ARG A 279 -12.77 -9.11 14.00
C ARG A 279 -12.99 -8.28 12.74
N TYR A 280 -11.92 -8.08 11.97
CA TYR A 280 -11.95 -7.47 10.65
C TYR A 280 -11.48 -8.46 9.58
N ASP A 281 -12.34 -8.84 8.65
CA ASP A 281 -12.02 -9.68 7.50
C ASP A 281 -11.51 -8.82 6.33
N LYS A 282 -10.41 -9.23 5.71
CA LYS A 282 -9.81 -8.54 4.57
C LYS A 282 -10.80 -8.39 3.42
N VAL A 283 -11.04 -7.15 3.00
CA VAL A 283 -12.02 -6.81 1.96
C VAL A 283 -11.38 -6.79 0.57
N TRP A 284 -10.16 -6.24 0.45
CA TRP A 284 -9.46 -6.15 -0.83
C TRP A 284 -8.38 -7.23 -0.95
N ILE A 285 -8.76 -8.35 -1.56
CA ILE A 285 -7.89 -9.52 -1.77
C ILE A 285 -7.05 -9.36 -3.03
N VAL A 286 -5.86 -9.98 -3.05
CA VAL A 286 -4.84 -9.85 -4.10
C VAL A 286 -5.22 -10.64 -5.35
N PRO A 287 -5.40 -9.99 -6.52
CA PRO A 287 -5.63 -10.70 -7.76
C PRO A 287 -4.46 -11.64 -8.10
N PHE A 288 -4.75 -12.88 -8.48
CA PHE A 288 -3.81 -13.97 -8.77
C PHE A 288 -2.95 -14.45 -7.58
N GLY A 289 -3.04 -13.81 -6.42
CA GLY A 289 -2.40 -14.25 -5.19
C GLY A 289 -3.37 -14.90 -4.22
N GLU A 290 -4.57 -14.31 -4.05
CA GLU A 290 -5.60 -14.77 -3.12
C GLU A 290 -6.92 -15.15 -3.83
N TYR A 291 -7.06 -14.81 -5.12
CA TYR A 291 -8.17 -15.28 -5.96
C TYR A 291 -7.78 -15.21 -7.43
N VAL A 292 -8.51 -15.94 -8.28
CA VAL A 292 -8.31 -15.91 -9.74
C VAL A 292 -9.37 -15.04 -10.41
N PRO A 293 -9.00 -13.84 -10.87
CA PRO A 293 -9.94 -12.99 -11.62
C PRO A 293 -10.43 -13.68 -12.89
N ALA A 294 -11.75 -13.57 -13.17
CA ALA A 294 -12.36 -14.22 -14.32
C ALA A 294 -11.96 -15.72 -14.44
N ARG A 295 -12.04 -16.46 -13.35
CA ARG A 295 -11.64 -17.88 -13.24
C ARG A 295 -12.19 -18.72 -14.40
N TRP A 296 -13.41 -18.45 -14.83
CA TRP A 296 -14.04 -19.11 -15.99
C TRP A 296 -13.23 -19.02 -17.31
N ALA A 297 -12.41 -17.98 -17.46
CA ALA A 297 -11.54 -17.79 -18.64
C ALA A 297 -10.11 -18.22 -18.37
N VAL A 298 -9.60 -18.04 -17.15
CA VAL A 298 -8.21 -18.33 -16.77
C VAL A 298 -8.01 -19.84 -16.56
N GLU A 299 -8.93 -20.53 -15.92
CA GLU A 299 -8.81 -21.95 -15.57
C GLU A 299 -8.67 -22.86 -16.79
N PRO A 300 -9.43 -22.73 -17.88
CA PRO A 300 -9.21 -23.53 -19.09
C PRO A 300 -7.84 -23.30 -19.74
N LEU A 301 -7.30 -22.08 -19.67
CA LEU A 301 -5.96 -21.77 -20.18
C LEU A 301 -4.87 -22.39 -19.29
N ALA A 302 -5.07 -22.35 -17.97
CA ALA A 302 -4.17 -22.97 -17.00
C ALA A 302 -4.15 -24.49 -17.15
N GLU A 303 -5.31 -25.11 -17.41
CA GLU A 303 -5.42 -26.54 -17.70
C GLU A 303 -4.67 -26.93 -18.99
N LEU A 304 -4.87 -26.14 -20.07
CA LEU A 304 -4.17 -26.34 -21.34
C LEU A 304 -2.64 -26.22 -21.21
N THR A 305 -2.17 -25.38 -20.31
CA THR A 305 -0.73 -25.15 -20.05
C THR A 305 -0.16 -26.02 -18.94
N GLY A 306 -0.97 -26.85 -18.27
CA GLY A 306 -0.55 -27.72 -17.18
C GLY A 306 -0.18 -27.02 -15.87
N VAL A 307 -0.73 -25.80 -15.64
CA VAL A 307 -0.47 -25.02 -14.42
C VAL A 307 -1.73 -24.81 -13.56
N ARG A 308 -2.79 -25.57 -13.79
CA ARG A 308 -4.06 -25.44 -13.06
C ARG A 308 -3.86 -25.59 -11.55
N ASP A 309 -3.06 -26.55 -11.11
CA ASP A 309 -2.79 -26.83 -9.70
C ASP A 309 -1.96 -25.74 -9.00
N GLN A 310 -1.48 -24.74 -9.75
CA GLN A 310 -0.78 -23.57 -9.21
C GLN A 310 -1.70 -22.37 -8.98
N LEU A 311 -2.97 -22.45 -9.42
CA LEU A 311 -3.93 -21.40 -9.18
C LEU A 311 -4.33 -21.38 -7.69
N PRO A 312 -4.40 -20.18 -7.06
CA PRO A 312 -4.84 -20.09 -5.68
C PRO A 312 -6.31 -20.51 -5.54
N GLN A 313 -6.66 -21.07 -4.39
CA GLN A 313 -8.03 -21.14 -3.91
C GLN A 313 -8.55 -19.72 -3.70
N ASP A 314 -9.82 -19.47 -4.01
CA ASP A 314 -10.37 -18.12 -3.85
C ASP A 314 -10.61 -17.82 -2.36
N ALA A 315 -10.00 -16.73 -1.89
CA ALA A 315 -10.22 -16.22 -0.55
C ALA A 315 -11.61 -15.59 -0.43
N ARG A 316 -12.27 -15.82 0.72
CA ARG A 316 -13.51 -15.14 1.07
C ARG A 316 -13.21 -13.67 1.40
N ARG A 317 -13.99 -12.76 0.85
CA ARG A 317 -13.88 -11.34 1.12
C ARG A 317 -14.72 -10.94 2.31
N GLY A 318 -14.19 -10.05 3.14
CA GLY A 318 -15.00 -9.27 4.06
C GLY A 318 -15.86 -8.22 3.33
N ASP A 319 -16.84 -7.67 4.00
CA ASP A 319 -17.71 -6.59 3.51
C ASP A 319 -17.86 -5.46 4.55
N GLU A 320 -17.18 -5.55 5.67
CA GLU A 320 -17.25 -4.63 6.80
C GLU A 320 -16.41 -3.36 6.59
N PRO A 321 -16.73 -2.29 7.32
CA PRO A 321 -15.89 -1.11 7.40
C PRO A 321 -14.46 -1.45 7.83
N ALA A 322 -13.48 -0.63 7.39
CA ALA A 322 -12.06 -0.87 7.66
C ALA A 322 -11.66 -0.47 9.10
N VAL A 323 -12.32 -1.03 10.11
CA VAL A 323 -12.09 -0.72 11.52
C VAL A 323 -12.08 -1.96 12.40
N LEU A 324 -11.40 -1.85 13.54
CA LEU A 324 -11.44 -2.77 14.69
C LEU A 324 -11.69 -1.97 15.96
N GLU A 325 -12.64 -2.42 16.78
CA GLU A 325 -12.89 -1.84 18.08
C GLU A 325 -11.91 -2.39 19.11
N THR A 326 -11.36 -1.50 19.93
CA THR A 326 -10.44 -1.83 21.01
C THR A 326 -10.79 -1.08 22.29
N PRO A 327 -10.32 -1.50 23.47
CA PRO A 327 -10.47 -0.73 24.71
C PRO A 327 -9.88 0.68 24.64
N HIS A 328 -8.95 0.89 23.71
CA HIS A 328 -8.22 2.17 23.53
C HIS A 328 -8.83 3.03 22.40
N GLY A 329 -9.99 2.69 21.86
CA GLY A 329 -10.68 3.37 20.77
C GLY A 329 -10.72 2.56 19.48
N THR A 330 -11.30 3.15 18.44
CA THR A 330 -11.48 2.51 17.14
C THR A 330 -10.18 2.60 16.33
N MET A 331 -9.64 1.46 15.91
CA MET A 331 -8.46 1.38 15.04
C MET A 331 -8.89 1.22 13.58
N GLY A 332 -8.32 2.01 12.67
CA GLY A 332 -8.51 1.79 11.25
C GLY A 332 -7.60 0.65 10.77
N VAL A 333 -8.13 -0.33 10.03
CA VAL A 333 -7.35 -1.51 9.60
C VAL A 333 -7.29 -1.62 8.08
N MET A 334 -6.09 -1.85 7.58
CA MET A 334 -5.82 -2.12 6.16
C MET A 334 -4.86 -3.29 6.06
N ILE A 335 -5.36 -4.50 5.87
CA ILE A 335 -4.50 -5.68 5.78
C ILE A 335 -3.72 -5.67 4.46
N SER A 336 -2.39 -5.48 4.56
CA SER A 336 -1.40 -5.69 3.48
C SER A 336 -1.72 -4.95 2.17
N TRP A 337 -2.32 -5.62 1.18
CA TRP A 337 -2.69 -5.06 -0.13
C TRP A 337 -3.60 -3.84 -0.02
N GLU A 338 -4.41 -3.77 1.01
CA GLU A 338 -5.39 -2.70 1.21
C GLU A 338 -4.75 -1.33 1.41
N VAL A 339 -3.53 -1.26 1.98
CA VAL A 339 -2.81 0.01 2.21
C VAL A 339 -2.50 0.76 0.92
N PHE A 340 -2.44 0.06 -0.22
CA PHE A 340 -2.23 0.71 -1.51
C PHE A 340 -3.42 1.53 -1.98
N PHE A 341 -4.62 1.29 -1.43
CA PHE A 341 -5.88 1.91 -1.85
C PHE A 341 -6.29 3.05 -0.90
N ALA A 342 -6.23 4.28 -1.41
CA ALA A 342 -6.59 5.48 -0.65
C ALA A 342 -8.02 5.46 -0.08
N HIS A 343 -8.96 4.79 -0.76
CA HIS A 343 -10.33 4.72 -0.30
C HIS A 343 -10.48 3.85 0.96
N ARG A 344 -9.61 2.85 1.20
CA ARG A 344 -9.66 2.04 2.43
C ARG A 344 -9.25 2.84 3.65
N ALA A 345 -8.18 3.64 3.57
CA ALA A 345 -7.79 4.53 4.66
C ALA A 345 -8.88 5.58 4.95
N ARG A 346 -9.51 6.13 3.90
CA ARG A 346 -10.65 7.06 4.08
C ARG A 346 -11.88 6.38 4.65
N ASP A 347 -12.13 5.13 4.29
CA ASP A 347 -13.20 4.33 4.88
C ASP A 347 -12.95 4.11 6.38
N ALA A 348 -11.74 3.70 6.76
CA ALA A 348 -11.32 3.57 8.15
C ALA A 348 -11.59 4.83 8.97
N VAL A 349 -11.13 5.99 8.50
CA VAL A 349 -11.32 7.27 9.21
C VAL A 349 -12.79 7.72 9.26
N ARG A 350 -13.57 7.48 8.20
CA ARG A 350 -15.01 7.81 8.19
C ARG A 350 -15.81 6.97 9.20
N ASN A 351 -15.33 5.77 9.50
CA ASN A 351 -15.92 4.88 10.47
C ASN A 351 -15.26 4.98 11.86
N GLY A 352 -14.52 6.05 12.13
CA GLY A 352 -14.01 6.37 13.47
C GLY A 352 -12.56 6.02 13.71
N GLY A 353 -11.83 5.42 12.75
CA GLY A 353 -10.44 5.04 12.93
C GLY A 353 -9.54 6.20 13.39
N GLU A 354 -8.96 6.06 14.57
CA GLU A 354 -8.15 7.09 15.26
C GLU A 354 -6.66 6.91 14.98
N ILE A 355 -6.23 5.67 14.80
CA ILE A 355 -4.89 5.23 14.36
C ILE A 355 -5.10 4.27 13.21
N LEU A 356 -4.20 4.23 12.23
CA LEU A 356 -4.25 3.27 11.14
C LEU A 356 -3.29 2.10 11.41
N LEU A 357 -3.78 0.88 11.22
CA LEU A 357 -3.01 -0.35 11.31
C LEU A 357 -2.84 -0.95 9.91
N ASN A 358 -1.61 -1.37 9.59
CA ASN A 358 -1.28 -2.12 8.38
C ASN A 358 -0.52 -3.41 8.77
N PRO A 359 -1.23 -4.43 9.29
CA PRO A 359 -0.64 -5.76 9.38
C PRO A 359 -0.40 -6.26 7.96
N THR A 360 0.84 -6.63 7.63
CA THR A 360 1.23 -6.98 6.28
C THR A 360 2.14 -8.19 6.22
N ASN A 361 2.16 -8.87 5.07
CA ASN A 361 3.08 -9.97 4.84
C ASN A 361 3.85 -9.78 3.53
N GLY A 362 5.08 -9.31 3.64
CA GLY A 362 6.00 -9.13 2.50
C GLY A 362 6.91 -10.32 2.23
N SER A 363 6.82 -11.43 2.99
CA SER A 363 7.76 -12.54 2.94
C SER A 363 7.78 -13.24 1.57
N SER A 364 6.67 -13.26 0.84
CA SER A 364 6.55 -13.89 -0.48
C SER A 364 7.33 -13.19 -1.59
N TYR A 365 7.71 -11.92 -1.41
CA TYR A 365 8.39 -11.14 -2.44
C TYR A 365 9.90 -11.15 -2.24
N TRP A 366 10.63 -11.59 -3.26
CA TRP A 366 12.09 -11.71 -3.19
C TRP A 366 12.86 -10.42 -3.39
N LEU A 367 12.26 -9.43 -4.04
CA LEU A 367 12.79 -8.09 -4.14
C LEU A 367 12.11 -7.22 -3.10
N THR A 368 12.87 -6.38 -2.44
CA THR A 368 12.36 -5.40 -1.47
C THR A 368 11.45 -4.32 -2.09
N GLN A 369 11.15 -4.46 -3.37
CA GLN A 369 10.44 -3.47 -4.17
C GLN A 369 8.99 -3.27 -3.71
N VAL A 370 8.25 -4.35 -3.44
CA VAL A 370 6.87 -4.26 -2.92
C VAL A 370 6.90 -3.75 -1.49
N GLN A 371 7.77 -4.28 -0.65
CA GLN A 371 7.90 -3.92 0.76
C GLN A 371 8.24 -2.43 0.94
N THR A 372 9.14 -1.88 0.12
CA THR A 372 9.46 -0.45 0.16
C THR A 372 8.34 0.43 -0.38
N GLN A 373 7.57 -0.04 -1.37
CA GLN A 373 6.37 0.65 -1.85
C GLN A 373 5.23 0.58 -0.82
N GLN A 374 5.19 -0.46 -0.01
CA GLN A 374 4.25 -0.61 1.09
C GLN A 374 4.48 0.46 2.15
N VAL A 375 5.72 0.63 2.64
CA VAL A 375 6.09 1.73 3.54
C VAL A 375 5.77 3.09 2.92
N ALA A 376 6.06 3.29 1.63
CA ALA A 376 5.72 4.54 0.94
C ALA A 376 4.20 4.77 0.86
N SER A 377 3.40 3.71 0.70
CA SER A 377 1.93 3.80 0.74
C SER A 377 1.42 4.11 2.14
N SER A 378 1.98 3.48 3.16
CA SER A 378 1.66 3.77 4.56
C SER A 378 1.92 5.24 4.90
N ARG A 379 3.04 5.82 4.46
CA ARG A 379 3.30 7.27 4.57
C ARG A 379 2.22 8.12 3.88
N LEU A 380 1.81 7.73 2.67
CA LEU A 380 0.72 8.42 1.96
C LEU A 380 -0.60 8.34 2.73
N ARG A 381 -0.93 7.16 3.27
CA ARG A 381 -2.18 6.98 4.06
C ARG A 381 -2.15 7.85 5.32
N ALA A 382 -1.04 7.87 6.05
CA ALA A 382 -0.88 8.70 7.23
C ALA A 382 -1.14 10.18 6.90
N VAL A 383 -0.48 10.73 5.88
CA VAL A 383 -0.64 12.13 5.46
C VAL A 383 -2.04 12.44 4.93
N GLU A 384 -2.63 11.55 4.13
CA GLU A 384 -3.98 11.74 3.55
C GLU A 384 -5.07 11.83 4.61
N THR A 385 -4.87 11.13 5.71
CA THR A 385 -5.89 10.99 6.74
C THR A 385 -5.53 11.72 8.03
N GLY A 386 -4.33 12.32 8.10
CA GLY A 386 -3.85 12.96 9.32
C GLY A 386 -3.87 12.00 10.52
N ARG A 387 -3.52 10.74 10.32
CA ARG A 387 -3.49 9.68 11.34
C ARG A 387 -2.11 9.05 11.40
N TRP A 388 -1.68 8.66 12.59
CA TRP A 388 -0.54 7.76 12.74
C TRP A 388 -0.82 6.44 12.05
N LEU A 389 0.22 5.80 11.53
CA LEU A 389 0.10 4.49 10.90
C LEU A 389 1.16 3.54 11.43
N LEU A 390 0.68 2.39 11.90
CA LEU A 390 1.47 1.29 12.44
C LEU A 390 1.51 0.17 11.39
N GLN A 391 2.69 -0.09 10.84
CA GLN A 391 2.89 -1.20 9.92
C GLN A 391 3.67 -2.30 10.63
N ALA A 392 3.12 -3.53 10.68
CA ALA A 392 3.81 -4.71 11.18
C ALA A 392 3.98 -5.73 10.07
N ALA A 393 5.19 -6.30 9.93
CA ALA A 393 5.54 -7.30 8.93
C ALA A 393 6.31 -8.46 9.58
N PRO A 394 6.08 -9.73 9.18
CA PRO A 394 6.78 -10.86 9.80
C PRO A 394 8.28 -10.86 9.50
N THR A 395 8.66 -10.51 8.28
CA THR A 395 10.06 -10.51 7.81
C THR A 395 10.40 -9.31 6.92
N GLY A 396 9.42 -8.51 6.54
CA GLY A 396 9.57 -7.30 5.73
C GLY A 396 10.00 -6.08 6.55
N PHE A 397 9.37 -4.94 6.28
CA PHE A 397 9.57 -3.71 7.06
C PHE A 397 8.40 -3.46 7.98
N SER A 398 8.60 -3.57 9.28
CA SER A 398 7.73 -2.96 10.27
C SER A 398 8.11 -1.48 10.42
N ALA A 399 7.15 -0.60 10.61
CA ALA A 399 7.41 0.84 10.67
C ALA A 399 6.37 1.57 11.53
N LEU A 400 6.86 2.53 12.31
CA LEU A 400 6.08 3.51 13.04
C LEU A 400 6.10 4.82 12.25
N ILE A 401 4.93 5.31 11.84
CA ILE A 401 4.77 6.46 10.94
C ILE A 401 3.81 7.46 11.57
N ASP A 402 4.25 8.72 11.70
CA ASP A 402 3.41 9.78 12.23
C ASP A 402 2.39 10.33 11.19
N GLU A 403 1.50 11.21 11.61
CA GLU A 403 0.46 11.82 10.77
C GLU A 403 1.01 12.74 9.66
N SER A 404 2.28 13.12 9.76
CA SER A 404 3.01 13.88 8.73
C SER A 404 3.68 12.96 7.70
N GLY A 405 3.61 11.64 7.93
CA GLY A 405 4.21 10.62 7.07
C GLY A 405 5.70 10.43 7.31
N ASP A 406 6.23 10.90 8.42
CA ASP A 406 7.61 10.65 8.80
C ASP A 406 7.75 9.26 9.42
N VAL A 407 8.74 8.50 8.95
CA VAL A 407 9.06 7.18 9.48
C VAL A 407 9.95 7.37 10.69
N LEU A 408 9.38 7.27 11.88
CA LEU A 408 10.08 7.51 13.14
C LEU A 408 11.01 6.35 13.47
N GLU A 409 10.54 5.13 13.23
CA GLU A 409 11.31 3.90 13.41
C GLU A 409 10.92 2.87 12.34
N ARG A 410 11.89 2.04 11.94
CA ARG A 410 11.69 0.97 10.96
C ARG A 410 12.65 -0.19 11.23
N SER A 411 12.15 -1.42 11.14
CA SER A 411 12.95 -2.65 11.18
C SER A 411 13.79 -2.86 9.92
N ALA A 412 14.73 -3.78 9.99
CA ALA A 412 15.38 -4.38 8.82
C ALA A 412 14.62 -5.65 8.38
N ILE A 413 14.95 -6.12 7.16
CA ILE A 413 14.38 -7.35 6.61
C ILE A 413 14.92 -8.54 7.40
N SER A 414 14.07 -9.52 7.68
CA SER A 414 14.40 -10.75 8.43
C SER A 414 14.90 -10.53 9.87
N GLU A 415 14.85 -9.31 10.36
CA GLU A 415 15.20 -8.97 11.73
C GLU A 415 14.09 -9.43 12.68
N GLN A 416 14.45 -10.05 13.81
CA GLN A 416 13.53 -10.17 14.95
C GLN A 416 13.61 -8.89 15.76
N ARG A 417 12.48 -8.18 15.89
CA ARG A 417 12.46 -6.86 16.54
C ARG A 417 11.10 -6.49 17.07
N VAL A 418 11.08 -5.82 18.21
CA VAL A 418 9.92 -5.06 18.70
C VAL A 418 10.20 -3.58 18.54
N ILE A 419 9.30 -2.86 17.88
CA ILE A 419 9.33 -1.40 17.74
C ILE A 419 8.31 -0.83 18.73
N TYR A 420 8.75 0.06 19.58
CA TYR A 420 7.91 0.73 20.58
C TYR A 420 7.62 2.17 20.16
N GLY A 421 6.45 2.67 20.56
CA GLY A 421 6.12 4.08 20.38
C GLY A 421 4.93 4.51 21.20
N THR A 422 4.94 5.78 21.62
CA THR A 422 3.73 6.47 22.08
C THR A 422 3.11 7.13 20.88
N VAL A 423 1.88 6.75 20.54
CA VAL A 423 1.18 7.19 19.33
C VAL A 423 -0.06 8.00 19.67
N GLU A 424 -0.22 9.08 18.93
CA GLU A 424 -1.33 10.01 19.13
C GLU A 424 -2.60 9.49 18.42
N ARG A 425 -3.67 9.33 19.17
CA ARG A 425 -5.02 9.07 18.67
C ARG A 425 -5.63 10.36 18.17
N ARG A 426 -6.20 10.33 16.97
CA ARG A 426 -6.73 11.54 16.32
C ARG A 426 -8.13 11.27 15.76
N THR A 427 -9.03 12.25 15.86
CA THR A 427 -10.40 12.19 15.33
C THR A 427 -10.70 13.37 14.43
N GLY A 428 -11.89 13.38 13.81
CA GLY A 428 -12.37 14.47 12.98
C GLY A 428 -11.92 14.41 11.52
N TRP A 429 -12.27 15.45 10.78
CA TRP A 429 -12.09 15.55 9.34
C TRP A 429 -10.61 15.67 8.94
N THR A 430 -10.30 15.06 7.77
CA THR A 430 -8.99 15.12 7.11
C THR A 430 -9.14 15.36 5.62
#